data_cdb7b4902519c31b1ab619297193fff9
#
_entry.id   cdb7b4902519c31b1ab619297193fff9
#
_cell.length_a   1.000
_cell.length_b   1.000
_cell.length_c   1.000
_cell.angle_alpha   90.00
_cell.angle_beta   90.00
_cell.angle_gamma   90.00
#
_symmetry.space_group_name_H-M   'P 1'
#
loop_
_entity.id
_entity.type
_entity.pdbx_description
1 polymer ?
#
loop_
_entity_poly.entity_id
_entity_poly.type
_entity_poly.pdbx_seq_one_letter_code
_entity_poly.pdbx_strand_id
1 'polypeptide(L)'
;MVPHAGGSALGRLGEEAASAWYLQHGYEIVQRNWSCRTGEIDLICRRGQLLVICEVKTRTTDQFGSPFEAVTSAKRRRLRRLATLYLLETAPTTTVVRFDVAAVQGGSVEVLENAF
;
A
#
# COMPACT_ATOMS: atom_id res chain seq x y z
N MET A 1 8.49 -18.16 12.31
CA MET A 1 7.78 -17.14 11.54
C MET A 1 8.45 -16.97 10.19
N VAL A 2 7.68 -16.99 9.15
CA VAL A 2 8.23 -16.76 7.83
C VAL A 2 8.54 -15.29 7.67
N PRO A 3 9.75 -14.93 7.24
CA PRO A 3 10.07 -13.56 6.97
C PRO A 3 9.11 -13.00 5.93
N HIS A 4 8.79 -11.76 6.06
CA HIS A 4 7.87 -11.11 5.19
C HIS A 4 8.33 -11.18 3.74
N ALA A 5 7.43 -11.53 2.84
CA ALA A 5 7.77 -11.74 1.44
C ALA A 5 8.25 -10.48 0.73
N GLY A 6 7.82 -9.29 1.19
CA GLY A 6 8.26 -8.03 0.63
C GLY A 6 9.65 -7.61 1.06
N GLY A 7 10.47 -8.57 1.48
CA GLY A 7 11.68 -8.30 2.20
C GLY A 7 12.90 -7.85 1.43
N SER A 8 12.81 -7.44 0.16
CA SER A 8 13.97 -6.85 -0.51
C SER A 8 14.32 -5.52 0.14
N ALA A 9 15.61 -5.18 0.15
CA ALA A 9 16.06 -3.90 0.72
C ALA A 9 15.41 -2.72 0.01
N LEU A 10 15.32 -2.79 -1.32
CA LEU A 10 14.69 -1.74 -2.12
C LEU A 10 13.19 -1.61 -1.78
N GLY A 11 12.50 -2.74 -1.65
CA GLY A 11 11.09 -2.74 -1.28
C GLY A 11 10.84 -2.14 0.09
N ARG A 12 11.68 -2.47 1.07
CA ARG A 12 11.54 -1.90 2.42
C ARG A 12 11.79 -0.40 2.44
N LEU A 13 12.78 0.07 1.67
CA LEU A 13 13.03 1.51 1.56
C LEU A 13 11.86 2.23 0.92
N GLY A 14 11.24 1.63 -0.09
CA GLY A 14 10.05 2.19 -0.72
C GLY A 14 8.88 2.28 0.23
N GLU A 15 8.62 1.22 0.98
CA GLU A 15 7.53 1.22 1.97
C GLU A 15 7.77 2.24 3.06
N GLU A 16 9.02 2.39 3.48
CA GLU A 16 9.37 3.39 4.47
C GLU A 16 9.15 4.80 3.95
N ALA A 17 9.57 5.08 2.71
CA ALA A 17 9.35 6.37 2.08
C ALA A 17 7.87 6.68 1.92
N ALA A 18 7.07 5.70 1.49
CA ALA A 18 5.63 5.86 1.37
C ALA A 18 4.98 6.14 2.73
N SER A 19 5.41 5.43 3.77
CA SER A 19 4.92 5.66 5.13
C SER A 19 5.21 7.09 5.59
N ALA A 20 6.41 7.59 5.33
CA ALA A 20 6.79 8.96 5.69
C ALA A 20 5.90 9.97 4.96
N TRP A 21 5.58 9.71 3.70
CA TRP A 21 4.69 10.59 2.94
C TRP A 21 3.31 10.66 3.60
N TYR A 22 2.74 9.52 3.98
CA TYR A 22 1.42 9.49 4.63
C TYR A 22 1.45 10.19 5.99
N LEU A 23 2.50 9.96 6.79
CA LEU A 23 2.64 10.66 8.07
C LEU A 23 2.69 12.17 7.88
N GLN A 24 3.41 12.65 6.87
CA GLN A 24 3.51 14.08 6.58
C GLN A 24 2.18 14.68 6.13
N HIS A 25 1.28 13.84 5.61
CA HIS A 25 -0.03 14.27 5.12
C HIS A 25 -1.16 14.01 6.12
N GLY A 26 -0.81 13.80 7.38
CA GLY A 26 -1.79 13.72 8.46
C GLY A 26 -2.42 12.36 8.67
N TYR A 27 -1.84 11.31 8.07
CA TYR A 27 -2.32 9.94 8.30
C TYR A 27 -1.51 9.29 9.41
N GLU A 28 -2.13 8.33 10.09
CA GLU A 28 -1.39 7.40 10.94
C GLU A 28 -1.13 6.12 10.17
N ILE A 29 -0.02 5.46 10.48
CA ILE A 29 0.30 4.16 9.89
C ILE A 29 -0.31 3.10 10.80
N VAL A 30 -1.30 2.39 10.27
CA VAL A 30 -1.99 1.35 11.03
C VAL A 30 -1.17 0.07 11.01
N GLN A 31 -0.71 -0.33 9.83
CA GLN A 31 0.07 -1.54 9.69
C GLN A 31 0.87 -1.52 8.39
N ARG A 32 2.05 -2.11 8.44
CA ARG A 32 2.85 -2.39 7.26
C ARG A 32 2.85 -3.89 7.02
N ASN A 33 2.81 -4.25 5.75
CA ASN A 33 3.01 -5.64 5.33
C ASN A 33 2.05 -6.61 6.02
N TRP A 34 0.78 -6.24 6.06
CA TRP A 34 -0.23 -7.17 6.55
C TRP A 34 -0.37 -8.31 5.55
N SER A 35 -0.34 -9.54 6.04
CA SER A 35 -0.39 -10.70 5.17
C SER A 35 -1.37 -11.75 5.67
N CYS A 36 -1.87 -12.54 4.74
CA CYS A 36 -2.70 -13.70 5.00
C CYS A 36 -2.44 -14.72 3.87
N ARG A 37 -3.18 -15.82 3.86
CA ARG A 37 -2.98 -16.87 2.85
C ARG A 37 -3.20 -16.39 1.43
N THR A 38 -4.04 -15.38 1.24
CA THR A 38 -4.37 -14.85 -0.09
C THR A 38 -3.28 -13.93 -0.65
N GLY A 39 -2.50 -13.30 0.22
CA GLY A 39 -1.46 -12.37 -0.19
C GLY A 39 -1.20 -11.33 0.89
N GLU A 40 -0.71 -10.15 0.49
CA GLU A 40 -0.36 -9.11 1.45
C GLU A 40 -0.76 -7.72 0.97
N ILE A 41 -0.91 -6.82 1.93
CA ILE A 41 -1.11 -5.39 1.72
C ILE A 41 0.15 -4.69 2.21
N ASP A 42 0.75 -3.87 1.36
CA ASP A 42 2.03 -3.22 1.67
C ASP A 42 1.90 -2.22 2.82
N LEU A 43 0.84 -1.41 2.80
CA LEU A 43 0.69 -0.33 3.75
C LEU A 43 -0.78 -0.04 4.00
N ILE A 44 -1.15 0.08 5.27
CA ILE A 44 -2.49 0.46 5.69
C ILE A 44 -2.38 1.72 6.53
N CYS A 45 -3.09 2.76 6.13
CA CYS A 45 -3.06 4.06 6.79
C CYS A 45 -4.47 4.48 7.17
N ARG A 46 -4.57 5.44 8.08
CA ARG A 46 -5.86 5.93 8.54
C ARG A 46 -5.80 7.42 8.78
N ARG A 47 -6.88 8.10 8.40
CA ARG A 47 -7.09 9.50 8.76
C ARG A 47 -8.58 9.67 9.04
N GLY A 48 -8.95 9.88 10.33
CA GLY A 48 -10.35 9.91 10.74
C GLY A 48 -11.06 8.61 10.43
N GLN A 49 -12.15 8.67 9.68
CA GLN A 49 -12.93 7.51 9.28
C GLN A 49 -12.45 6.88 7.97
N LEU A 50 -11.41 7.44 7.37
CA LEU A 50 -10.85 6.95 6.12
C LEU A 50 -9.75 5.94 6.40
N LEU A 51 -9.91 4.74 5.83
CA LEU A 51 -8.88 3.72 5.83
C LEU A 51 -8.29 3.63 4.43
N VAL A 52 -6.98 3.71 4.32
CA VAL A 52 -6.28 3.65 3.04
C VAL A 52 -5.55 2.32 2.92
N ILE A 53 -5.81 1.61 1.84
CA ILE A 53 -5.11 0.39 1.45
C ILE A 53 -4.17 0.81 0.33
N CYS A 54 -2.87 0.76 0.58
CA CYS A 54 -1.88 1.29 -0.34
C CYS A 54 -0.96 0.21 -0.88
N GLU A 55 -0.86 0.16 -2.19
CA GLU A 55 0.15 -0.65 -2.88
C GLU A 55 1.37 0.24 -3.14
N VAL A 56 2.55 -0.24 -2.75
CA VAL A 56 3.79 0.51 -2.91
C VAL A 56 4.58 -0.07 -4.07
N LYS A 57 4.90 0.76 -5.06
CA LYS A 57 5.73 0.39 -6.20
C LYS A 57 7.04 1.16 -6.16
N THR A 58 8.14 0.42 -6.01
CA THR A 58 9.47 1.01 -5.94
C THR A 58 10.19 0.72 -7.25
N ARG A 59 10.80 1.76 -7.84
CA ARG A 59 11.54 1.63 -9.08
C ARG A 59 12.88 2.35 -8.98
N THR A 60 13.84 1.85 -9.75
CA THR A 60 15.14 2.50 -9.87
C THR A 60 15.22 3.39 -11.11
N THR A 61 14.39 3.09 -12.13
CA THR A 61 14.38 3.86 -13.39
C THR A 61 12.96 3.94 -13.95
N ASP A 62 12.75 4.82 -14.93
CA ASP A 62 11.46 5.00 -15.61
C ASP A 62 11.34 4.17 -16.89
N GLN A 63 12.21 3.23 -17.12
CA GLN A 63 12.32 2.62 -18.44
C GLN A 63 11.14 1.77 -18.88
N PHE A 64 10.20 1.44 -18.00
CA PHE A 64 9.05 0.57 -18.33
C PHE A 64 7.71 1.24 -18.10
N GLY A 65 7.61 2.55 -18.33
CA GLY A 65 6.38 3.29 -18.19
C GLY A 65 6.07 3.68 -16.76
N SER A 66 4.84 4.08 -16.52
CA SER A 66 4.40 4.56 -15.21
C SER A 66 4.34 3.42 -14.19
N PRO A 67 4.82 3.63 -12.95
CA PRO A 67 4.64 2.66 -11.87
C PRO A 67 3.18 2.30 -11.63
N PHE A 68 2.27 3.22 -11.91
CA PHE A 68 0.84 2.99 -11.69
C PHE A 68 0.28 1.93 -12.64
N GLU A 69 0.86 1.80 -13.83
CA GLU A 69 0.45 0.79 -14.80
C GLU A 69 0.78 -0.64 -14.35
N ALA A 70 1.69 -0.79 -13.41
CA ALA A 70 2.05 -2.09 -12.88
C ALA A 70 0.96 -2.71 -12.01
N VAL A 71 -0.04 -1.92 -11.59
CA VAL A 71 -1.15 -2.42 -10.79
C VAL A 71 -2.26 -2.85 -11.72
N THR A 72 -2.19 -4.10 -12.18
CA THR A 72 -3.10 -4.68 -13.15
C THR A 72 -4.50 -4.88 -12.59
N SER A 73 -5.46 -5.16 -13.46
CA SER A 73 -6.83 -5.47 -13.03
C SER A 73 -6.89 -6.66 -12.07
N ALA A 74 -6.09 -7.69 -12.34
CA ALA A 74 -6.03 -8.86 -11.45
C ALA A 74 -5.50 -8.47 -10.07
N LYS A 75 -4.48 -7.62 -10.03
CA LYS A 75 -3.90 -7.15 -8.78
C LYS A 75 -4.86 -6.28 -8.00
N ARG A 76 -5.61 -5.42 -8.70
CA ARG A 76 -6.65 -4.58 -8.08
C ARG A 76 -7.73 -5.44 -7.42
N ARG A 77 -8.20 -6.47 -8.11
CA ARG A 77 -9.18 -7.39 -7.54
C ARG A 77 -8.64 -8.09 -6.30
N ARG A 78 -7.38 -8.51 -6.35
CA ARG A 78 -6.75 -9.16 -5.20
C ARG A 78 -6.66 -8.20 -4.02
N LEU A 79 -6.28 -6.96 -4.25
CA LEU A 79 -6.18 -5.96 -3.19
C LEU A 79 -7.53 -5.65 -2.57
N ARG A 80 -8.61 -5.59 -3.38
CA ARG A 80 -9.96 -5.42 -2.85
C ARG A 80 -10.37 -6.59 -1.97
N ARG A 81 -10.05 -7.80 -2.39
CA ARG A 81 -10.32 -9.00 -1.59
C ARG A 81 -9.51 -9.00 -0.29
N LEU A 82 -8.25 -8.64 -0.36
CA LEU A 82 -7.40 -8.54 0.83
C LEU A 82 -7.93 -7.50 1.80
N ALA A 83 -8.40 -6.37 1.30
CA ALA A 83 -9.01 -5.35 2.14
C ALA A 83 -10.24 -5.88 2.86
N THR A 84 -11.09 -6.64 2.18
CA THR A 84 -12.25 -7.28 2.80
C THR A 84 -11.83 -8.22 3.92
N LEU A 85 -10.81 -9.05 3.68
CA LEU A 85 -10.31 -9.98 4.69
C LEU A 85 -9.73 -9.24 5.89
N TYR A 86 -9.00 -8.16 5.64
CA TYR A 86 -8.45 -7.31 6.69
C TYR A 86 -9.56 -6.71 7.55
N LEU A 87 -10.60 -6.18 6.92
CA LEU A 87 -11.73 -5.57 7.63
C LEU A 87 -12.49 -6.61 8.47
N LEU A 88 -12.66 -7.82 7.96
CA LEU A 88 -13.31 -8.88 8.70
C LEU A 88 -12.50 -9.29 9.93
N GLU A 89 -11.18 -9.35 9.79
CA GLU A 89 -10.30 -9.75 10.89
C GLU A 89 -10.21 -8.68 11.98
N THR A 90 -10.10 -7.42 11.59
CA THR A 90 -9.80 -6.33 12.52
C THR A 90 -11.03 -5.55 12.97
N ALA A 91 -12.13 -5.64 12.22
CA ALA A 91 -13.38 -4.93 12.50
C ALA A 91 -13.17 -3.46 12.90
N PRO A 92 -12.43 -2.67 12.11
CA PRO A 92 -12.16 -1.28 12.49
C PRO A 92 -13.42 -0.43 12.37
N THR A 93 -13.45 0.66 13.15
CA THR A 93 -14.53 1.63 13.05
C THR A 93 -14.25 2.59 11.90
N THR A 94 -14.33 2.09 10.68
CA THR A 94 -14.09 2.89 9.50
C THR A 94 -15.34 2.92 8.63
N THR A 95 -15.59 4.04 7.95
CA THR A 95 -16.74 4.19 7.08
C THR A 95 -16.36 4.28 5.62
N VAL A 96 -15.11 4.62 5.32
CA VAL A 96 -14.64 4.78 3.94
C VAL A 96 -13.33 4.05 3.78
N VAL A 97 -13.21 3.28 2.71
CA VAL A 97 -11.97 2.62 2.30
C VAL A 97 -11.54 3.19 0.96
N ARG A 98 -10.27 3.57 0.86
CA ARG A 98 -9.71 4.11 -0.37
C ARG A 98 -8.49 3.29 -0.76
N PHE A 99 -8.33 3.04 -2.06
CA PHE A 99 -7.19 2.29 -2.59
C PHE A 99 -6.24 3.25 -3.29
N ASP A 100 -5.01 3.31 -2.80
CA ASP A 100 -3.97 4.19 -3.31
C ASP A 100 -2.81 3.38 -3.88
N VAL A 101 -2.07 4.00 -4.79
CA VAL A 101 -0.78 3.48 -5.25
C VAL A 101 0.28 4.53 -4.97
N ALA A 102 1.32 4.13 -4.25
CA ALA A 102 2.47 4.98 -4.00
C ALA A 102 3.63 4.53 -4.88
N ALA A 103 4.11 5.43 -5.70
CA ALA A 103 5.26 5.21 -6.58
C ALA A 103 6.48 5.85 -5.96
N VAL A 104 7.50 5.05 -5.68
CA VAL A 104 8.73 5.51 -5.02
C VAL A 104 9.89 5.31 -5.96
N GLN A 105 10.63 6.37 -6.21
CA GLN A 105 11.80 6.34 -7.07
C GLN A 105 12.84 7.32 -6.56
N GLY A 106 14.00 6.80 -6.15
CA GLY A 106 15.13 7.63 -5.76
C GLY A 106 14.82 8.63 -4.65
N GLY A 107 14.04 8.26 -3.66
CA GLY A 107 13.67 9.15 -2.57
C GLY A 107 12.45 10.04 -2.86
N SER A 108 11.98 10.04 -4.10
CA SER A 108 10.78 10.76 -4.50
C SER A 108 9.55 9.86 -4.34
N VAL A 109 8.48 10.39 -3.78
CA VAL A 109 7.23 9.65 -3.60
C VAL A 109 6.10 10.39 -4.30
N GLU A 110 5.39 9.67 -5.16
CA GLU A 110 4.19 10.17 -5.81
C GLU A 110 3.03 9.23 -5.45
N VAL A 111 1.97 9.77 -4.91
CA VAL A 111 0.81 8.97 -4.50
C VAL A 111 -0.37 9.27 -5.41
N LEU A 112 -0.90 8.22 -6.02
CA LEU A 112 -2.16 8.32 -6.75
C LEU A 112 -3.26 7.85 -5.79
N GLU A 113 -4.02 8.81 -5.29
CA GLU A 113 -5.13 8.54 -4.39
C GLU A 113 -6.33 8.02 -5.18
N ASN A 114 -7.07 7.13 -4.57
CA ASN A 114 -8.28 6.57 -5.17
C ASN A 114 -7.98 5.96 -6.54
N ALA A 115 -6.94 5.17 -6.60
CA ALA A 115 -6.41 4.65 -7.87
C ALA A 115 -7.32 3.60 -8.51
N PHE A 116 -8.17 2.93 -7.72
CA PHE A 116 -9.08 1.91 -8.27
C PHE A 116 -10.25 1.56 -7.35
#